data_250eeceaea849d12c12771869e4c4b99
#
_entry.id   250eeceaea849d12c12771869e4c4b99
#
_cell.length_a   1.000
_cell.length_b   1.000
_cell.length_c   1.000
_cell.angle_alpha   90.00
_cell.angle_beta   90.00
_cell.angle_gamma   90.00
#
_symmetry.space_group_name_H-M   'P 1'
#
loop_
_entity.id
_entity.type
_entity.pdbx_description
1 polymer ?
#
loop_
_entity_poly.entity_id
_entity_poly.type
_entity_poly.pdbx_seq_one_letter_code
_entity_poly.pdbx_strand_id
1 'polypeptide(L)'
;MEQAIKHVDMRCLIYSAGGKFMNIQHYKDRLLDLEKTLSARIGRAVADGRGEFIDTAHDVGEASVADEAASEEFADADRDSPMLKQVRDALARVDNGTFGTCVVDGGPIEEKRLDAVPWTPYCLKHEQLLEASASKTSTL
;
A
#
# COMPACT_ATOMS: atom_id res chain seq x y z
N MET A 1 41.68 -6.18 19.29
CA MET A 1 40.84 -5.64 18.22
C MET A 1 39.46 -6.25 18.35
N GLU A 2 38.63 -5.61 19.11
CA GLU A 2 37.28 -6.03 19.38
C GLU A 2 36.39 -5.42 18.31
N GLN A 3 35.95 -6.25 17.39
CA GLN A 3 34.96 -5.85 16.41
C GLN A 3 33.59 -5.79 17.15
N ALA A 4 33.10 -4.57 17.31
CA ALA A 4 31.73 -4.34 17.72
C ALA A 4 30.81 -5.05 16.74
N ILE A 5 30.36 -6.22 17.10
CA ILE A 5 29.21 -6.87 16.47
C ILE A 5 28.05 -5.95 16.78
N LYS A 6 27.71 -5.11 15.81
CA LYS A 6 26.49 -4.32 15.87
C LYS A 6 25.36 -5.28 16.16
N HIS A 7 24.70 -5.07 17.26
CA HIS A 7 23.46 -5.74 17.63
C HIS A 7 22.50 -5.61 16.46
N VAL A 8 22.52 -6.59 15.58
CA VAL A 8 21.43 -6.79 14.63
C VAL A 8 20.30 -7.32 15.46
N ASP A 9 19.32 -6.46 15.70
CA ASP A 9 18.14 -6.82 16.45
C ASP A 9 17.51 -8.03 15.76
N MET A 10 17.56 -9.18 16.41
CA MET A 10 17.08 -10.46 15.89
C MET A 10 15.58 -10.45 15.55
N ARG A 11 14.89 -9.37 15.92
CA ARG A 11 13.50 -9.11 15.59
C ARG A 11 13.28 -8.62 14.15
N CYS A 12 14.35 -8.19 13.46
CA CYS A 12 14.28 -7.71 12.08
C CYS A 12 14.48 -8.79 11.02
N LEU A 13 14.69 -10.04 11.41
CA LEU A 13 14.94 -11.14 10.49
C LEU A 13 13.86 -12.21 10.67
N ILE A 14 12.89 -12.27 9.76
CA ILE A 14 11.93 -13.37 9.69
C ILE A 14 12.44 -14.40 8.68
N TYR A 15 12.32 -15.67 9.05
CA TYR A 15 12.68 -16.79 8.22
C TYR A 15 11.69 -16.94 7.05
N SER A 16 12.17 -16.75 5.83
CA SER A 16 11.39 -17.00 4.62
C SER A 16 11.41 -18.49 4.25
N ALA A 17 10.36 -18.97 3.60
CA ALA A 17 10.17 -20.36 3.14
C ALA A 17 11.19 -20.85 2.11
N GLY A 18 12.42 -20.53 2.25
CA GLY A 18 13.52 -20.95 1.39
C GLY A 18 14.86 -20.91 2.10
N GLY A 19 14.86 -20.77 3.43
CA GLY A 19 16.10 -20.72 4.20
C GLY A 19 16.89 -19.41 4.07
N LYS A 20 16.32 -18.40 3.43
CA LYS A 20 16.93 -17.09 3.26
C LYS A 20 16.32 -16.09 4.25
N PHE A 21 17.17 -15.39 4.98
CA PHE A 21 16.71 -14.34 5.88
C PHE A 21 16.20 -13.14 5.08
N MET A 22 14.93 -12.83 5.24
CA MET A 22 14.30 -11.67 4.62
C MET A 22 14.69 -10.39 5.37
N ASN A 23 15.16 -9.38 4.66
CA ASN A 23 15.50 -8.09 5.26
C ASN A 23 14.22 -7.25 5.45
N ILE A 24 13.60 -7.39 6.60
CA ILE A 24 12.36 -6.68 6.96
C ILE A 24 12.54 -5.17 6.97
N GLN A 25 13.71 -4.68 7.36
CA GLN A 25 13.98 -3.24 7.38
C GLN A 25 13.86 -2.64 5.97
N HIS A 26 14.35 -3.32 4.96
CA HIS A 26 14.20 -2.90 3.57
C HIS A 26 12.72 -2.75 3.16
N TYR A 27 11.88 -3.71 3.53
CA TYR A 27 10.43 -3.62 3.25
C TYR A 27 9.74 -2.54 4.07
N LYS A 28 10.13 -2.37 5.33
CA LYS A 28 9.62 -1.30 6.18
C LYS A 28 9.89 0.08 5.58
N ASP A 29 11.10 0.32 5.14
CA ASP A 29 11.50 1.59 4.53
C ASP A 29 10.68 1.86 3.24
N ARG A 30 10.52 0.86 2.39
CA ARG A 30 9.69 0.96 1.18
C ARG A 30 8.22 1.26 1.51
N LEU A 31 7.66 0.62 2.53
CA LEU A 31 6.29 0.84 2.96
C LEU A 31 6.09 2.24 3.53
N LEU A 32 7.05 2.77 4.29
CA LEU A 32 7.01 4.13 4.81
C LEU A 32 7.08 5.18 3.68
N ASP A 33 7.90 4.97 2.66
CA ASP A 33 7.96 5.85 1.49
C ASP A 33 6.65 5.83 0.69
N LEU A 34 6.04 4.67 0.53
CA LEU A 34 4.73 4.52 -0.09
C LEU A 34 3.63 5.20 0.71
N GLU A 35 3.61 5.03 2.03
CA GLU A 35 2.66 5.71 2.91
C GLU A 35 2.75 7.22 2.77
N LYS A 36 3.95 7.78 2.80
CA LYS A 36 4.20 9.21 2.59
C LYS A 36 3.67 9.70 1.24
N THR A 37 4.00 8.98 0.18
CA THR A 37 3.61 9.35 -1.18
C THR A 37 2.10 9.33 -1.35
N LEU A 38 1.43 8.25 -0.90
CA LEU A 38 -0.02 8.11 -0.98
C LEU A 38 -0.75 9.14 -0.12
N SER A 39 -0.28 9.38 1.09
CA SER A 39 -0.85 10.40 1.98
C SER A 39 -0.75 11.80 1.40
N ALA A 40 0.38 12.14 0.76
CA ALA A 40 0.58 13.43 0.11
C ALA A 40 -0.31 13.60 -1.14
N ARG A 41 -0.53 12.54 -1.90
CA ARG A 41 -1.42 12.55 -3.08
C ARG A 41 -2.88 12.77 -2.66
N ILE A 42 -3.34 12.00 -1.68
CA ILE A 42 -4.69 12.14 -1.13
C ILE A 42 -4.89 13.55 -0.52
N GLY A 43 -3.90 14.04 0.23
CA GLY A 43 -3.96 15.38 0.83
C GLY A 43 -4.07 16.50 -0.20
N ARG A 44 -3.38 16.39 -1.33
CA ARG A 44 -3.48 17.36 -2.44
C ARG A 44 -4.85 17.31 -3.09
N ALA A 45 -5.35 16.13 -3.45
CA ALA A 45 -6.66 15.98 -4.05
C ALA A 45 -7.78 16.54 -3.17
N VAL A 46 -7.69 16.36 -1.85
CA VAL A 46 -8.65 16.94 -0.88
C VAL A 46 -8.52 18.45 -0.78
N ALA A 47 -7.30 19.00 -0.82
CA ALA A 47 -7.05 20.44 -0.75
C ALA A 47 -7.56 21.15 -2.02
N ASP A 48 -7.30 20.58 -3.18
CA ASP A 48 -7.74 21.12 -4.47
C ASP A 48 -9.28 21.05 -4.59
N GLY A 49 -9.91 19.97 -4.13
CA GLY A 49 -11.36 19.87 -4.07
C GLY A 49 -12.07 20.83 -3.08
N ARG A 50 -11.35 21.35 -2.08
CA ARG A 50 -11.86 22.39 -1.17
C ARG A 50 -11.60 23.80 -1.67
N GLY A 51 -10.58 24.02 -2.47
CA GLY A 51 -10.23 25.32 -3.04
C GLY A 51 -11.26 25.81 -4.06
N GLU A 52 -11.96 24.94 -4.73
CA GLU A 52 -12.91 25.27 -5.79
C GLU A 52 -14.28 25.72 -5.28
N PHE A 53 -14.53 25.62 -3.97
CA PHE A 53 -15.84 26.01 -3.38
C PHE A 53 -15.93 27.48 -2.94
N ILE A 54 -14.87 28.28 -3.08
CA ILE A 54 -14.84 29.62 -2.51
C ILE A 54 -14.92 30.73 -3.57
N ASP A 55 -14.80 30.47 -4.87
CA ASP A 55 -14.75 31.54 -5.87
C ASP A 55 -15.45 31.23 -7.19
N THR A 56 -16.69 30.76 -7.14
CA THR A 56 -17.52 30.70 -8.34
C THR A 56 -18.69 31.67 -8.28
N ALA A 57 -18.37 32.93 -8.27
CA ALA A 57 -19.32 33.97 -8.62
C ALA A 57 -18.78 34.86 -9.75
N HIS A 58 -18.21 34.30 -10.80
CA HIS A 58 -18.10 34.98 -12.11
C HIS A 58 -17.41 34.10 -13.14
N ASP A 59 -18.19 33.81 -14.10
CA ASP A 59 -17.96 33.59 -15.54
C ASP A 59 -18.34 32.19 -16.04
N VAL A 60 -19.46 32.19 -16.72
CA VAL A 60 -20.06 31.04 -17.41
C VAL A 60 -19.42 30.97 -18.81
N GLY A 61 -18.25 30.34 -18.96
CA GLY A 61 -17.66 30.29 -20.28
C GLY A 61 -16.58 29.28 -20.59
N GLU A 62 -15.90 28.71 -19.60
CA GLU A 62 -14.78 27.76 -19.85
C GLU A 62 -14.76 26.54 -18.92
N ALA A 63 -15.91 25.97 -18.63
CA ALA A 63 -16.04 24.89 -17.64
C ALA A 63 -15.72 23.47 -18.18
N SER A 64 -15.44 23.28 -19.48
CA SER A 64 -15.32 21.94 -20.07
C SER A 64 -13.99 21.23 -19.86
N VAL A 65 -12.89 21.95 -19.64
CA VAL A 65 -11.54 21.37 -19.60
C VAL A 65 -11.06 21.16 -18.15
N ALA A 66 -11.54 21.96 -17.21
CA ALA A 66 -11.21 21.84 -15.80
C ALA A 66 -11.94 20.66 -15.13
N ASP A 67 -13.09 20.26 -15.63
CA ASP A 67 -13.92 19.20 -15.07
C ASP A 67 -13.35 17.79 -15.31
N GLU A 68 -12.68 17.58 -16.44
CA GLU A 68 -11.99 16.30 -16.74
C GLU A 68 -10.74 16.09 -15.87
N ALA A 69 -9.94 17.12 -15.66
CA ALA A 69 -8.73 17.03 -14.83
C ALA A 69 -9.08 16.83 -13.34
N ALA A 70 -10.09 17.51 -12.82
CA ALA A 70 -10.59 17.33 -11.45
C ALA A 70 -11.17 15.92 -11.26
N SER A 71 -11.85 15.37 -12.25
CA SER A 71 -12.43 14.02 -12.23
C SER A 71 -11.35 12.93 -12.16
N GLU A 72 -10.22 13.09 -12.84
CA GLU A 72 -9.09 12.16 -12.79
C GLU A 72 -8.38 12.19 -11.44
N GLU A 73 -8.17 13.35 -10.83
CA GLU A 73 -7.55 13.49 -9.50
C GLU A 73 -8.41 12.86 -8.39
N PHE A 74 -9.74 12.99 -8.45
CA PHE A 74 -10.65 12.32 -7.52
C PHE A 74 -10.64 10.81 -7.71
N ALA A 75 -10.58 10.31 -8.94
CA ALA A 75 -10.49 8.88 -9.21
C ALA A 75 -9.18 8.26 -8.68
N ASP A 76 -8.08 9.00 -8.73
CA ASP A 76 -6.80 8.57 -8.16
C ASP A 76 -6.81 8.58 -6.63
N ALA A 77 -7.44 9.57 -5.99
CA ALA A 77 -7.61 9.59 -4.54
C ALA A 77 -8.46 8.42 -4.04
N ASP A 78 -9.50 8.03 -4.77
CA ASP A 78 -10.33 6.86 -4.46
C ASP A 78 -9.56 5.55 -4.56
N ARG A 79 -8.58 5.44 -5.44
CA ARG A 79 -7.67 4.28 -5.55
C ARG A 79 -6.59 4.29 -4.48
N ASP A 80 -6.05 5.46 -4.18
CA ASP A 80 -4.96 5.64 -3.22
C ASP A 80 -5.41 5.36 -1.78
N SER A 81 -6.67 5.64 -1.43
CA SER A 81 -7.21 5.42 -0.09
C SER A 81 -7.21 3.94 0.35
N PRO A 82 -7.73 2.98 -0.45
CA PRO A 82 -7.63 1.56 -0.11
C PRO A 82 -6.19 1.06 -0.08
N MET A 83 -5.35 1.56 -0.99
CA MET A 83 -3.94 1.20 -1.04
C MET A 83 -3.18 1.70 0.18
N LEU A 84 -3.43 2.94 0.61
CA LEU A 84 -2.86 3.50 1.84
C LEU A 84 -3.23 2.66 3.07
N LYS A 85 -4.48 2.19 3.14
CA LYS A 85 -4.91 1.28 4.20
C LYS A 85 -4.10 -0.03 4.18
N GLN A 86 -3.94 -0.65 3.01
CA GLN A 86 -3.15 -1.88 2.87
C GLN A 86 -1.68 -1.67 3.27
N VAL A 87 -1.08 -0.54 2.91
CA VAL A 87 0.29 -0.18 3.31
C VAL A 87 0.40 -0.02 4.83
N ARG A 88 -0.55 0.65 5.47
CA ARG A 88 -0.60 0.78 6.94
C ARG A 88 -0.81 -0.55 7.65
N ASP A 89 -1.67 -1.40 7.13
CA ASP A 89 -1.87 -2.75 7.66
C ASP A 89 -0.59 -3.60 7.53
N ALA A 90 0.17 -3.42 6.44
CA ALA A 90 1.47 -4.06 6.27
C ALA A 90 2.51 -3.55 7.27
N LEU A 91 2.57 -2.25 7.53
CA LEU A 91 3.44 -1.66 8.57
C LEU A 91 3.09 -2.19 9.96
N ALA A 92 1.80 -2.30 10.28
CA ALA A 92 1.36 -2.90 11.53
C ALA A 92 1.81 -4.37 11.66
N ARG A 93 1.79 -5.14 10.56
CA ARG A 93 2.33 -6.51 10.55
C ARG A 93 3.84 -6.56 10.74
N VAL A 94 4.58 -5.59 10.21
CA VAL A 94 6.03 -5.46 10.49
C VAL A 94 6.27 -5.25 11.98
N ASP A 95 5.52 -4.35 12.60
CA ASP A 95 5.67 -4.04 14.03
C ASP A 95 5.23 -5.21 14.92
N ASN A 96 4.23 -5.97 14.51
CA ASN A 96 3.76 -7.17 15.23
C ASN A 96 4.61 -8.42 14.96
N GLY A 97 5.57 -8.37 14.04
CA GLY A 97 6.41 -9.51 13.69
C GLY A 97 5.72 -10.58 12.83
N THR A 98 4.60 -10.25 12.19
CA THR A 98 3.82 -11.15 11.31
C THR A 98 3.96 -10.83 9.82
N PHE A 99 4.84 -9.89 9.47
CA PHE A 99 5.11 -9.54 8.09
C PHE A 99 5.69 -10.72 7.32
N GLY A 100 5.28 -10.89 6.06
CA GLY A 100 5.72 -11.99 5.22
C GLY A 100 4.98 -13.31 5.44
N THR A 101 3.92 -13.31 6.27
CA THR A 101 3.03 -14.45 6.47
C THR A 101 1.63 -14.16 5.91
N CYS A 102 1.03 -15.17 5.27
CA CYS A 102 -0.33 -15.06 4.77
C CYS A 102 -1.33 -14.99 5.94
N VAL A 103 -2.27 -14.06 5.88
CA VAL A 103 -3.29 -13.89 6.94
C VAL A 103 -4.33 -15.01 6.97
N VAL A 104 -4.43 -15.82 5.92
CA VAL A 104 -5.42 -16.90 5.81
C VAL A 104 -4.92 -18.19 6.44
N ASP A 105 -3.72 -18.63 6.09
CA ASP A 105 -3.15 -19.92 6.54
C ASP A 105 -1.91 -19.79 7.41
N GLY A 106 -1.42 -18.57 7.63
CA GLY A 106 -0.17 -18.32 8.37
C GLY A 106 1.08 -18.83 7.65
N GLY A 107 0.94 -19.28 6.41
CA GLY A 107 2.06 -19.74 5.59
C GLY A 107 2.92 -18.58 5.09
N PRO A 108 4.17 -18.86 4.69
CA PRO A 108 5.07 -17.82 4.22
C PRO A 108 4.63 -17.28 2.84
N ILE A 109 4.78 -15.97 2.67
CA ILE A 109 4.62 -15.31 1.38
C ILE A 109 5.97 -15.32 0.66
N GLU A 110 5.97 -15.63 -0.63
CA GLU A 110 7.19 -15.64 -1.44
C GLU A 110 7.86 -14.26 -1.49
N GLU A 111 9.19 -14.23 -1.33
CA GLU A 111 9.98 -12.99 -1.35
C GLU A 111 9.77 -12.21 -2.67
N LYS A 112 9.74 -12.90 -3.80
CA LYS A 112 9.47 -12.30 -5.11
C LYS A 112 8.13 -11.54 -5.17
N ARG A 113 7.15 -12.06 -4.46
CA ARG A 113 5.84 -11.43 -4.36
C ARG A 113 5.89 -10.18 -3.48
N LEU A 114 6.59 -10.24 -2.36
CA LEU A 114 6.82 -9.10 -1.48
C LEU A 114 7.67 -8.01 -2.15
N ASP A 115 8.59 -8.38 -3.03
CA ASP A 115 9.35 -7.43 -3.84
C ASP A 115 8.46 -6.66 -4.83
N ALA A 116 7.49 -7.34 -5.42
CA ALA A 116 6.54 -6.72 -6.33
C ALA A 116 5.43 -5.93 -5.59
N VAL A 117 4.88 -6.52 -4.53
CA VAL A 117 3.75 -5.98 -3.76
C VAL A 117 4.03 -6.12 -2.26
N PRO A 118 4.81 -5.20 -1.67
CA PRO A 118 5.23 -5.32 -0.27
C PRO A 118 4.09 -5.21 0.75
N TRP A 119 2.95 -4.67 0.36
CA TRP A 119 1.77 -4.55 1.24
C TRP A 119 0.82 -5.75 1.18
N THR A 120 1.08 -6.77 0.34
CA THR A 120 0.18 -7.91 0.20
C THR A 120 0.02 -8.68 1.51
N PRO A 121 -1.23 -8.98 1.94
CA PRO A 121 -1.48 -9.83 3.09
C PRO A 121 -1.62 -11.31 2.73
N TYR A 122 -1.68 -11.65 1.44
CA TYR A 122 -1.98 -13.00 0.96
C TYR A 122 -0.83 -13.61 0.19
N CYS A 123 -0.68 -14.94 0.30
CA CYS A 123 0.15 -15.70 -0.63
C CYS A 123 -0.55 -15.80 -2.01
N LEU A 124 0.19 -16.15 -3.04
CA LEU A 124 -0.33 -16.24 -4.41
C LEU A 124 -1.60 -17.09 -4.52
N LYS A 125 -1.62 -18.23 -3.84
CA LYS A 125 -2.76 -19.16 -3.83
C LYS A 125 -4.04 -18.52 -3.30
N HIS A 126 -3.96 -17.83 -2.16
CA HIS A 126 -5.14 -17.22 -1.53
C HIS A 126 -5.60 -15.97 -2.27
N GLU A 127 -4.69 -15.22 -2.87
CA GLU A 127 -5.09 -14.09 -3.71
C GLU A 127 -5.85 -14.53 -4.95
N GLN A 128 -5.38 -15.56 -5.64
CA GLN A 128 -6.09 -16.14 -6.78
C GLN A 128 -7.49 -16.66 -6.41
N LEU A 129 -7.63 -17.26 -5.23
CA LEU A 129 -8.94 -17.69 -4.73
C LEU A 129 -9.89 -16.51 -4.45
N LEU A 130 -9.36 -15.42 -3.90
CA LEU A 130 -10.14 -14.21 -3.65
C LEU A 130 -10.56 -13.52 -4.94
N GLU A 131 -9.66 -13.39 -5.91
CA GLU A 131 -9.96 -12.83 -7.24
C GLU A 131 -11.01 -13.68 -7.98
N ALA A 132 -10.90 -15.01 -7.93
CA ALA A 132 -11.87 -15.91 -8.52
C ALA A 132 -13.25 -15.83 -7.86
N SER A 133 -13.30 -15.55 -6.56
CA SER A 133 -14.56 -15.34 -5.84
C SER A 133 -15.19 -13.98 -6.16
N ALA A 134 -14.38 -12.94 -6.28
CA ALA A 134 -14.83 -11.60 -6.63
C ALA A 134 -15.39 -11.53 -8.06
N SER A 135 -14.76 -12.24 -9.01
CA SER A 135 -15.24 -12.30 -10.40
C SER A 135 -16.60 -13.00 -10.56
N LYS A 136 -16.94 -13.93 -9.67
CA LYS A 136 -18.25 -14.62 -9.68
C LYS A 136 -19.40 -13.75 -9.17
N THR A 137 -19.12 -12.75 -8.34
CA THR A 137 -20.13 -11.83 -7.80
C THR A 137 -20.48 -10.70 -8.76
N SER A 138 -19.67 -10.45 -9.77
CA SER A 138 -19.92 -9.39 -10.77
C SER A 138 -20.85 -9.80 -11.92
N THR A 139 -21.42 -11.00 -11.90
CA THR A 139 -22.26 -11.53 -13.00
C THR A 139 -23.76 -11.63 -12.64
N LEU A 140 -24.23 -10.78 -11.75
CA LEU A 140 -25.66 -10.64 -11.47
C LEU A 140 -26.14 -9.24 -11.89
#